data_49349be38433bef667498c5e791b72b4
#
_entry.id   49349be38433bef667498c5e791b72b4
#
_cell.length_a   1.000
_cell.length_b   1.000
_cell.length_c   1.000
_cell.angle_alpha   90.00
_cell.angle_beta   90.00
_cell.angle_gamma   90.00
#
_symmetry.space_group_name_H-M   'P 1'
#
loop_
_entity.id
_entity.type
_entity.pdbx_description
1 polymer ?
#
loop_
_entity_poly.entity_id
_entity_poly.type
_entity_poly.pdbx_seq_one_letter_code
_entity_poly.pdbx_strand_id
1 'polypeptide(L)'
;MKTLGEFIVEKQHEFSHATGELTALLSAIKLGAKIIHRDINKAGLVDILGASGAENVQGEVQQKLDLFANEKLKAALRARDIVAGIASEEEDEIVVFEGCEHAKYVVLMDPLDGSSNIDVNVSVGTIFSVLHCPDGVTDPEVEHYLQKGSTQVCAGYTVYGPST
;
A
#
# COMPACT_ATOMS: atom_id res chain seq x y z
N MET A 1 -15.01 6.90 -18.25
CA MET A 1 -13.93 6.75 -17.27
C MET A 1 -13.72 5.26 -17.07
N LYS A 2 -12.48 4.75 -17.19
CA LYS A 2 -12.18 3.31 -17.08
C LYS A 2 -11.80 2.99 -15.65
N THR A 3 -12.37 1.95 -15.06
CA THR A 3 -11.99 1.48 -13.73
C THR A 3 -10.69 0.65 -13.80
N LEU A 4 -9.96 0.55 -12.68
CA LEU A 4 -8.78 -0.31 -12.59
C LEU A 4 -9.11 -1.77 -12.97
N GLY A 5 -10.28 -2.28 -12.55
CA GLY A 5 -10.73 -3.63 -12.90
C GLY A 5 -10.94 -3.83 -14.40
N GLU A 6 -11.59 -2.89 -15.07
CA GLU A 6 -11.77 -2.92 -16.53
C GLU A 6 -10.43 -2.85 -17.26
N PHE A 7 -9.51 -2.00 -16.79
CA PHE A 7 -8.17 -1.91 -17.35
C PHE A 7 -7.40 -3.23 -17.22
N ILE A 8 -7.43 -3.87 -16.05
CA ILE A 8 -6.75 -5.14 -15.82
C ILE A 8 -7.31 -6.23 -16.73
N VAL A 9 -8.64 -6.36 -16.82
CA VAL A 9 -9.30 -7.36 -17.68
C VAL A 9 -8.92 -7.17 -19.14
N GLU A 10 -8.90 -5.92 -19.63
CA GLU A 10 -8.52 -5.61 -21.00
C GLU A 10 -7.05 -5.95 -21.27
N LYS A 11 -6.15 -5.66 -20.32
CA LYS A 11 -4.71 -5.90 -20.45
C LYS A 11 -4.30 -7.35 -20.19
N GLN A 12 -5.12 -8.12 -19.50
CA GLN A 12 -4.81 -9.51 -19.17
C GLN A 12 -4.52 -10.36 -20.41
N HIS A 13 -5.15 -10.07 -21.54
CA HIS A 13 -4.91 -10.77 -22.80
C HIS A 13 -3.51 -10.56 -23.39
N GLU A 14 -2.82 -9.50 -22.97
CA GLU A 14 -1.44 -9.21 -23.40
C GLU A 14 -0.41 -10.06 -22.63
N PHE A 15 -0.81 -10.73 -21.55
CA PHE A 15 0.05 -11.48 -20.64
C PHE A 15 -0.43 -12.93 -20.51
N SER A 16 0.06 -13.81 -21.40
CA SER A 16 -0.34 -15.23 -21.45
C SER A 16 -0.01 -16.05 -20.19
N HIS A 17 0.81 -15.53 -19.28
CA HIS A 17 1.21 -16.17 -18.02
C HIS A 17 0.62 -15.50 -16.78
N ALA A 18 -0.36 -14.61 -16.96
CA ALA A 18 -1.01 -13.94 -15.83
C ALA A 18 -1.88 -14.95 -15.06
N THR A 19 -1.50 -15.23 -13.82
CA THR A 19 -2.15 -16.19 -12.92
C THR A 19 -3.16 -15.54 -11.96
N GLY A 20 -3.28 -14.21 -12.02
CA GLY A 20 -4.27 -13.45 -11.24
C GLY A 20 -3.76 -12.88 -9.92
N GLU A 21 -2.57 -13.26 -9.44
CA GLU A 21 -2.04 -12.80 -8.16
C GLU A 21 -1.82 -11.27 -8.13
N LEU A 22 -1.23 -10.71 -9.19
CA LEU A 22 -1.07 -9.25 -9.27
C LEU A 22 -2.44 -8.54 -9.26
N THR A 23 -3.44 -9.11 -9.92
CA THR A 23 -4.81 -8.59 -9.90
C THR A 23 -5.39 -8.62 -8.48
N ALA A 24 -5.16 -9.71 -7.76
CA ALA A 24 -5.60 -9.85 -6.37
C ALA A 24 -4.89 -8.84 -5.45
N LEU A 25 -3.56 -8.62 -5.64
CA LEU A 25 -2.79 -7.62 -4.91
C LEU A 25 -3.33 -6.21 -5.16
N LEU A 26 -3.49 -5.82 -6.41
CA LEU A 26 -4.03 -4.49 -6.78
C LEU A 26 -5.47 -4.31 -6.28
N SER A 27 -6.26 -5.40 -6.21
CA SER A 27 -7.60 -5.36 -5.62
C SER A 27 -7.57 -5.16 -4.10
N ALA A 28 -6.55 -5.70 -3.41
CA ALA A 28 -6.33 -5.45 -1.97
C ALA A 28 -5.97 -4.00 -1.71
N ILE A 29 -5.02 -3.43 -2.48
CA ILE A 29 -4.66 -2.00 -2.38
C ILE A 29 -5.89 -1.12 -2.66
N LYS A 30 -6.65 -1.42 -3.70
CA LYS A 30 -7.89 -0.69 -4.02
C LYS A 30 -8.91 -0.73 -2.88
N LEU A 31 -9.04 -1.88 -2.19
CA LEU A 31 -9.92 -2.00 -1.03
C LEU A 31 -9.43 -1.14 0.13
N GLY A 32 -8.15 -1.23 0.48
CA GLY A 32 -7.52 -0.39 1.49
C GLY A 32 -7.72 1.09 1.21
N ALA A 33 -7.41 1.51 -0.02
CA ALA A 33 -7.59 2.90 -0.46
C ALA A 33 -9.04 3.40 -0.33
N LYS A 34 -10.03 2.56 -0.65
CA LYS A 34 -11.46 2.93 -0.47
C LYS A 34 -11.84 3.12 1.00
N ILE A 35 -11.27 2.30 1.88
CA ILE A 35 -11.52 2.42 3.33
C ILE A 35 -10.89 3.72 3.84
N ILE A 36 -9.62 3.98 3.48
CA ILE A 36 -8.90 5.20 3.84
C ILE A 36 -9.66 6.42 3.33
N HIS A 37 -10.02 6.47 2.04
CA HIS A 37 -10.77 7.58 1.44
C HIS A 37 -12.09 7.85 2.17
N ARG A 38 -12.86 6.81 2.49
CA ARG A 38 -14.11 6.94 3.25
C ARG A 38 -13.88 7.64 4.60
N ASP A 39 -12.78 7.28 5.28
CA ASP A 39 -12.53 7.78 6.63
C ASP A 39 -11.84 9.16 6.61
N ILE A 40 -11.03 9.48 5.61
CA ILE A 40 -10.56 10.85 5.33
C ILE A 40 -11.75 11.80 5.17
N ASN A 41 -12.75 11.41 4.37
CA ASN A 41 -13.95 12.23 4.18
C ASN A 41 -14.82 12.38 5.43
N LYS A 42 -14.60 11.56 6.45
CA LYS A 42 -15.25 11.64 7.76
C LYS A 42 -14.36 12.22 8.85
N ALA A 43 -13.17 12.65 8.50
CA ALA A 43 -12.12 13.04 9.44
C ALA A 43 -12.58 14.08 10.49
N GLY A 44 -13.47 14.99 10.13
CA GLY A 44 -14.10 15.93 11.10
C GLY A 44 -15.16 15.31 12.02
N LEU A 45 -15.56 14.05 11.78
CA LEU A 45 -16.62 13.36 12.53
C LEU A 45 -16.10 12.21 13.41
N VAL A 46 -14.88 11.77 13.20
CA VAL A 46 -14.21 10.70 13.93
C VAL A 46 -12.87 11.20 14.44
N ASP A 47 -12.43 10.71 15.60
CA ASP A 47 -11.17 11.12 16.25
C ASP A 47 -9.96 10.44 15.58
N ILE A 48 -9.74 10.76 14.31
CA ILE A 48 -8.61 10.29 13.49
C ILE A 48 -7.72 11.44 13.00
N LEU A 49 -8.05 12.69 13.38
CA LEU A 49 -7.21 13.85 13.12
C LEU A 49 -6.25 14.13 14.26
N GLY A 50 -5.15 14.80 13.94
CA GLY A 50 -4.12 15.25 14.87
C GLY A 50 -2.96 14.29 15.02
N ALA A 51 -1.88 14.80 15.62
CA ALA A 51 -0.65 14.06 15.85
C ALA A 51 -0.86 12.84 16.74
N SER A 52 -0.18 11.74 16.42
CA SER A 52 -0.17 10.52 17.23
C SER A 52 0.70 10.67 18.48
N GLY A 53 1.64 11.64 18.47
CA GLY A 53 2.68 11.82 19.48
C GLY A 53 3.95 10.99 19.21
N ALA A 54 4.02 10.33 18.05
CA ALA A 54 5.20 9.61 17.57
C ALA A 54 5.80 10.30 16.33
N GLU A 55 7.00 9.92 15.96
CA GLU A 55 7.66 10.31 14.70
C GLU A 55 7.80 9.08 13.81
N ASN A 56 7.75 9.27 12.49
CA ASN A 56 7.98 8.20 11.53
C ASN A 56 9.50 7.98 11.30
N VAL A 57 9.84 7.01 10.42
CA VAL A 57 11.23 6.66 10.08
C VAL A 57 12.04 7.85 9.53
N GLN A 58 11.36 8.83 8.93
CA GLN A 58 11.98 10.06 8.38
C GLN A 58 12.08 11.19 9.42
N GLY A 59 11.59 10.98 10.66
CA GLY A 59 11.60 11.98 11.73
C GLY A 59 10.48 13.02 11.61
N GLU A 60 9.44 12.73 10.83
CA GLU A 60 8.24 13.56 10.73
C GLU A 60 7.24 13.19 11.83
N VAL A 61 6.46 14.17 12.29
CA VAL A 61 5.39 13.93 13.26
C VAL A 61 4.28 13.13 12.62
N GLN A 62 4.13 11.91 13.10
CA GLN A 62 3.14 10.96 12.62
C GLN A 62 1.73 11.40 12.98
N GLN A 63 0.84 11.42 12.00
CA GLN A 63 -0.57 11.72 12.23
C GLN A 63 -1.34 10.43 12.56
N LYS A 64 -2.42 10.55 13.29
CA LYS A 64 -3.31 9.40 13.57
C LYS A 64 -3.83 8.72 12.31
N LEU A 65 -4.01 9.50 11.25
CA LEU A 65 -4.51 9.01 9.98
C LEU A 65 -3.46 8.20 9.20
N ASP A 66 -2.16 8.51 9.38
CA ASP A 66 -1.06 7.71 8.82
C ASP A 66 -1.08 6.30 9.39
N LEU A 67 -1.13 6.19 10.70
CA LEU A 67 -1.23 4.90 11.40
C LEU A 67 -2.47 4.12 10.97
N PHE A 68 -3.60 4.81 10.84
CA PHE A 68 -4.84 4.19 10.36
C PHE A 68 -4.68 3.67 8.93
N ALA A 69 -4.13 4.47 8.02
CA ALA A 69 -3.91 4.09 6.62
C ALA A 69 -2.97 2.89 6.51
N ASN A 70 -1.85 2.93 7.26
CA ASN A 70 -0.89 1.84 7.35
C ASN A 70 -1.55 0.52 7.78
N GLU A 71 -2.29 0.53 8.89
CA GLU A 71 -2.99 -0.66 9.38
C GLU A 71 -4.03 -1.22 8.39
N LYS A 72 -4.76 -0.36 7.68
CA LYS A 72 -5.75 -0.81 6.69
C LYS A 72 -5.11 -1.44 5.46
N LEU A 73 -4.01 -0.89 4.97
CA LEU A 73 -3.26 -1.46 3.85
C LEU A 73 -2.57 -2.76 4.25
N LYS A 74 -1.92 -2.81 5.41
CA LYS A 74 -1.32 -4.04 5.97
C LYS A 74 -2.35 -5.16 6.02
N ALA A 75 -3.50 -4.92 6.64
CA ALA A 75 -4.56 -5.91 6.76
C ALA A 75 -5.09 -6.38 5.39
N ALA A 76 -5.27 -5.47 4.43
CA ALA A 76 -5.75 -5.80 3.10
C ALA A 76 -4.75 -6.64 2.30
N LEU A 77 -3.45 -6.34 2.41
CA LEU A 77 -2.37 -7.07 1.73
C LEU A 77 -2.16 -8.46 2.35
N ARG A 78 -2.10 -8.55 3.69
CA ARG A 78 -1.95 -9.81 4.41
C ARG A 78 -3.06 -10.83 4.09
N ALA A 79 -4.29 -10.37 3.87
CA ALA A 79 -5.45 -11.24 3.63
C ALA A 79 -5.41 -12.00 2.30
N ARG A 80 -4.36 -11.86 1.47
CA ARG A 80 -4.31 -12.42 0.11
C ARG A 80 -3.31 -13.56 -0.09
N ASP A 81 -2.46 -13.84 0.89
CA ASP A 81 -1.42 -14.90 0.80
C ASP A 81 -0.54 -14.83 -0.46
N ILE A 82 -0.32 -13.63 -0.98
CA ILE A 82 0.47 -13.37 -2.19
C ILE A 82 1.58 -12.35 -1.97
N VAL A 83 1.59 -11.72 -0.79
CA VAL A 83 2.59 -10.75 -0.34
C VAL A 83 3.33 -11.33 0.85
N ALA A 84 4.65 -11.46 0.74
CA ALA A 84 5.48 -11.99 1.82
C ALA A 84 5.71 -10.99 2.95
N GLY A 85 5.67 -9.70 2.62
CA GLY A 85 5.86 -8.63 3.58
C GLY A 85 5.85 -7.26 2.94
N ILE A 86 5.94 -6.25 3.79
CA ILE A 86 5.95 -4.84 3.38
C ILE A 86 7.09 -4.09 4.02
N ALA A 87 7.59 -3.07 3.31
CA ALA A 87 8.37 -1.98 3.86
C ALA A 87 7.50 -0.72 3.78
N SER A 88 7.13 -0.15 4.91
CA SER A 88 6.28 1.02 5.03
C SER A 88 7.06 2.19 5.60
N GLU A 89 6.77 3.42 5.18
CA GLU A 89 7.32 4.63 5.78
C GLU A 89 6.97 4.74 7.27
N GLU A 90 5.83 4.16 7.69
CA GLU A 90 5.30 4.24 9.04
C GLU A 90 5.83 3.15 9.99
N GLU A 91 6.73 2.28 9.51
CA GLU A 91 7.29 1.17 10.28
C GLU A 91 8.82 1.26 10.30
N ASP A 92 9.43 1.16 11.47
CA ASP A 92 10.90 1.17 11.63
C ASP A 92 11.56 -0.05 10.97
N GLU A 93 10.85 -1.15 10.89
CA GLU A 93 11.32 -2.43 10.36
C GLU A 93 10.37 -2.99 9.28
N ILE A 94 10.88 -3.93 8.51
CA ILE A 94 10.06 -4.69 7.56
C ILE A 94 9.02 -5.49 8.32
N VAL A 95 7.78 -5.47 7.86
CA VAL A 95 6.70 -6.30 8.38
C VAL A 95 6.57 -7.55 7.53
N VAL A 96 6.98 -8.69 8.06
CA VAL A 96 6.82 -10.00 7.41
C VAL A 96 5.43 -10.55 7.70
N PHE A 97 4.78 -11.12 6.69
CA PHE A 97 3.48 -11.73 6.81
C PHE A 97 3.60 -13.25 7.02
N GLU A 98 3.40 -13.71 8.25
CA GLU A 98 3.43 -15.14 8.57
C GLU A 98 2.36 -15.92 7.81
N GLY A 99 2.71 -17.15 7.41
CA GLY A 99 1.81 -18.07 6.72
C GLY A 99 1.65 -17.81 5.22
N CYS A 100 2.45 -16.91 4.64
CA CYS A 100 2.43 -16.60 3.21
C CYS A 100 3.49 -17.42 2.44
N GLU A 101 3.42 -18.75 2.53
CA GLU A 101 4.40 -19.68 1.93
C GLU A 101 4.44 -19.61 0.38
N HIS A 102 3.41 -19.11 -0.24
CA HIS A 102 3.28 -18.99 -1.70
C HIS A 102 3.35 -17.54 -2.20
N ALA A 103 3.79 -16.64 -1.33
CA ALA A 103 3.89 -15.23 -1.67
C ALA A 103 4.91 -15.00 -2.78
N LYS A 104 4.51 -14.20 -3.76
CA LYS A 104 5.31 -13.86 -4.94
C LYS A 104 5.80 -12.43 -4.95
N TYR A 105 5.32 -11.62 -4.01
CA TYR A 105 5.59 -10.18 -4.01
C TYR A 105 6.00 -9.68 -2.63
N VAL A 106 6.81 -8.63 -2.65
CA VAL A 106 7.00 -7.70 -1.53
C VAL A 106 6.52 -6.32 -1.97
N VAL A 107 6.03 -5.53 -1.02
CA VAL A 107 5.47 -4.20 -1.31
C VAL A 107 6.19 -3.15 -0.48
N LEU A 108 6.62 -2.07 -1.16
CA LEU A 108 7.05 -0.84 -0.49
C LEU A 108 5.89 0.15 -0.59
N MET A 109 5.63 0.90 0.47
CA MET A 109 4.55 1.86 0.46
C MET A 109 4.80 3.03 1.39
N ASP A 110 4.29 4.19 0.98
CA ASP A 110 3.90 5.29 1.83
C ASP A 110 2.37 5.25 1.94
N PRO A 111 1.82 4.90 3.09
CA PRO A 111 0.39 4.74 3.27
C PRO A 111 -0.41 6.01 3.06
N LEU A 112 0.16 7.16 3.40
CA LEU A 112 -0.53 8.45 3.31
C LEU A 112 0.42 9.62 3.01
N ASP A 113 1.00 9.61 1.81
CA ASP A 113 1.86 10.67 1.29
C ASP A 113 1.18 12.05 1.38
N GLY A 114 1.91 13.01 1.94
CA GLY A 114 1.44 14.37 2.13
C GLY A 114 0.59 14.60 3.38
N SER A 115 0.57 13.67 4.33
CA SER A 115 -0.24 13.72 5.56
C SER A 115 0.03 14.95 6.42
N SER A 116 1.26 15.48 6.42
CA SER A 116 1.63 16.73 7.10
C SER A 116 0.82 17.95 6.65
N ASN A 117 0.19 17.88 5.48
CA ASN A 117 -0.63 18.95 4.90
C ASN A 117 -2.14 18.70 5.03
N ILE A 118 -2.54 17.70 5.78
CA ILE A 118 -3.96 17.30 5.86
C ILE A 118 -4.84 18.40 6.45
N ASP A 119 -4.31 19.17 7.39
CA ASP A 119 -5.00 20.26 8.08
C ASP A 119 -5.24 21.50 7.17
N VAL A 120 -4.52 21.59 6.06
CA VAL A 120 -4.67 22.68 5.08
C VAL A 120 -5.41 22.25 3.81
N ASN A 121 -6.05 21.09 3.86
CA ASN A 121 -6.90 20.57 2.78
C ASN A 121 -6.17 20.39 1.44
N VAL A 122 -4.90 20.02 1.47
CA VAL A 122 -4.14 19.60 0.29
C VAL A 122 -4.43 18.13 0.01
N SER A 123 -4.39 17.73 -1.24
CA SER A 123 -4.57 16.33 -1.63
C SER A 123 -3.47 15.47 -1.03
N VAL A 124 -3.89 14.36 -0.42
CA VAL A 124 -3.02 13.31 0.11
C VAL A 124 -3.22 12.03 -0.70
N GLY A 125 -2.31 11.09 -0.57
CA GLY A 125 -2.41 9.86 -1.36
C GLY A 125 -1.65 8.68 -0.76
N THR A 126 -1.79 7.53 -1.39
CA THR A 126 -0.97 6.34 -1.10
C THR A 126 -0.03 6.10 -2.27
N ILE A 127 1.26 5.98 -2.00
CA ILE A 127 2.26 5.54 -2.99
C ILE A 127 2.62 4.09 -2.71
N PHE A 128 2.77 3.27 -3.75
CA PHE A 128 3.24 1.91 -3.59
C PHE A 128 4.11 1.44 -4.75
N SER A 129 4.99 0.50 -4.46
CA SER A 129 5.82 -0.23 -5.39
C SER A 129 5.72 -1.72 -5.10
N VAL A 130 5.53 -2.53 -6.13
CA VAL A 130 5.47 -3.99 -6.04
C VAL A 130 6.70 -4.58 -6.70
N LEU A 131 7.42 -5.41 -5.97
CA LEU A 131 8.58 -6.14 -6.43
C LEU A 131 8.32 -7.64 -6.32
N HIS A 132 9.05 -8.44 -7.11
CA HIS A 132 9.03 -9.89 -6.94
C HIS A 132 9.74 -10.29 -5.64
N CYS A 133 9.10 -11.16 -4.85
CA CYS A 133 9.77 -11.92 -3.82
C CYS A 133 10.46 -13.12 -4.47
N PRO A 134 11.74 -13.38 -4.22
CA PRO A 134 12.42 -14.55 -4.78
C PRO A 134 11.76 -15.86 -4.35
N ASP A 135 11.75 -16.86 -5.25
CA ASP A 135 11.13 -18.16 -4.98
C ASP A 135 11.73 -18.81 -3.72
N GLY A 136 10.85 -19.28 -2.84
CA GLY A 136 11.23 -19.96 -1.60
C GLY A 136 11.59 -19.02 -0.43
N VAL A 137 11.53 -17.72 -0.60
CA VAL A 137 11.71 -16.74 0.47
C VAL A 137 10.37 -16.56 1.19
N THR A 138 10.28 -17.04 2.41
CA THR A 138 9.10 -16.88 3.28
C THR A 138 9.29 -15.81 4.35
N ASP A 139 10.54 -15.40 4.57
CA ASP A 139 10.96 -14.37 5.51
C ASP A 139 11.81 -13.34 4.77
N PRO A 140 11.20 -12.37 4.10
CA PRO A 140 11.94 -11.40 3.31
C PRO A 140 12.71 -10.40 4.18
N GLU A 141 14.00 -10.27 3.89
CA GLU A 141 14.92 -9.31 4.50
C GLU A 141 15.04 -8.02 3.65
N VAL A 142 15.71 -7.01 4.18
CA VAL A 142 15.91 -5.68 3.53
C VAL A 142 16.41 -5.81 2.09
N GLU A 143 17.31 -6.73 1.82
CA GLU A 143 17.89 -6.95 0.49
C GLU A 143 16.85 -7.34 -0.58
N HIS A 144 15.75 -7.99 -0.16
CA HIS A 144 14.67 -8.37 -1.07
C HIS A 144 13.81 -7.16 -1.50
N TYR A 145 13.90 -6.05 -0.79
CA TYR A 145 13.24 -4.78 -1.14
C TYR A 145 14.17 -3.84 -1.91
N LEU A 146 15.50 -3.98 -1.75
CA LEU A 146 16.50 -3.14 -2.43
C LEU A 146 16.81 -3.66 -3.84
N GLN A 147 15.81 -3.74 -4.69
CA GLN A 147 15.94 -4.19 -6.07
C GLN A 147 16.12 -2.99 -7.02
N LYS A 148 16.63 -3.28 -8.22
CA LYS A 148 16.74 -2.25 -9.28
C LYS A 148 15.34 -1.81 -9.70
N GLY A 149 15.10 -0.51 -9.88
CA GLY A 149 13.81 0.01 -10.33
C GLY A 149 13.32 -0.58 -11.66
N SER A 150 14.24 -1.06 -12.51
CA SER A 150 13.89 -1.75 -13.76
C SER A 150 13.28 -3.14 -13.58
N THR A 151 13.35 -3.72 -12.38
CA THR A 151 12.73 -5.03 -12.05
C THR A 151 11.40 -4.88 -11.34
N GLN A 152 10.93 -3.64 -11.12
CA GLN A 152 9.65 -3.36 -10.52
C GLN A 152 8.51 -3.96 -11.33
N VAL A 153 7.63 -4.71 -10.66
CA VAL A 153 6.46 -5.35 -11.29
C VAL A 153 5.41 -4.29 -11.64
N CYS A 154 5.11 -3.43 -10.69
CA CYS A 154 4.30 -2.24 -10.92
C CYS A 154 4.51 -1.22 -9.80
N ALA A 155 4.12 0.02 -10.07
CA ALA A 155 3.99 1.06 -9.09
C ALA A 155 2.68 1.81 -9.30
N GLY A 156 2.20 2.47 -8.27
CA GLY A 156 0.98 3.26 -8.35
C GLY A 156 0.89 4.34 -7.31
N TYR A 157 0.04 5.29 -7.60
CA TYR A 157 -0.35 6.36 -6.69
C TYR A 157 -1.87 6.47 -6.65
N THR A 158 -2.43 6.50 -5.45
CA THR A 158 -3.85 6.75 -5.22
C THR A 158 -4.01 8.15 -4.64
N VAL A 159 -4.72 9.03 -5.33
CA VAL A 159 -5.03 10.37 -4.81
C VAL A 159 -6.35 10.35 -4.06
N TYR A 160 -6.36 10.85 -2.84
CA TYR A 160 -7.56 11.05 -2.04
C TYR A 160 -7.99 12.52 -2.13
N GLY A 161 -9.04 12.79 -2.85
CA GLY A 161 -9.55 14.14 -3.04
C GLY A 161 -11.05 14.23 -2.74
N PRO A 162 -11.60 15.44 -2.55
CA PRO A 162 -13.03 15.63 -2.27
C PRO A 162 -13.93 15.24 -3.44
N SER A 163 -13.35 14.97 -4.61
CA SER A 163 -14.06 14.66 -5.85
C SER A 163 -13.67 13.31 -6.44
N THR A 164 -13.06 12.43 -5.68
CA THR A 164 -12.67 11.08 -6.13
C THR A 164 -13.77 10.07 -5.88
#